data_c601e399945ac96f675be3ec4aecbfc2
#
_entry.id   c601e399945ac96f675be3ec4aecbfc2
#
_cell.length_a   1.000
_cell.length_b   1.000
_cell.length_c   1.000
_cell.angle_alpha   90.00
_cell.angle_beta   90.00
_cell.angle_gamma   90.00
#
_symmetry.space_group_name_H-M   'P 1'
#
loop_
_entity.id
_entity.type
_entity.pdbx_description
1 polymer ?
#
loop_
_entity_poly.entity_id
_entity_poly.type
_entity_poly.pdbx_seq_one_letter_code
_entity_poly.pdbx_strand_id
1 'polypeptide(L)'
;SWNTYHVNISEDLIRKQAEALVTNGLKDAGYLYINVDDGFFGHRDETGKMHAHPGRFPNGMRPVSDYIHSLGLKAGIYSDAGDNTCGSIYDDDANGVGSGLYGHEQQDMDLYLKEWNYDFIKIDYCGAKELGLEEEKRYTTICEAIRNTGRTDVSINICRWAFPGTWAKDMARSWRISSDIRPRWSSVKHIIEKNLYLSAYGR
;
A
#
# COMPACT_ATOMS: atom_id res chain seq x y z
N SER A 1 -0.11 -2.66 -8.49
CA SER A 1 -1.19 -3.00 -9.48
C SER A 1 -1.96 -1.77 -10.00
N TRP A 2 -1.96 -0.64 -9.26
CA TRP A 2 -2.81 0.53 -9.54
C TRP A 2 -2.69 1.11 -10.95
N ASN A 3 -1.48 1.41 -11.42
CA ASN A 3 -1.30 2.13 -12.70
C ASN A 3 -1.88 1.44 -13.94
N THR A 4 -2.13 0.14 -13.87
CA THR A 4 -2.65 -0.63 -15.01
C THR A 4 -4.07 -1.10 -14.80
N TYR A 5 -4.41 -1.47 -13.56
CA TYR A 5 -5.65 -2.19 -13.29
C TYR A 5 -6.62 -1.39 -12.42
N HIS A 6 -6.17 -0.28 -11.80
CA HIS A 6 -6.95 0.45 -10.80
C HIS A 6 -7.53 -0.52 -9.75
N VAL A 7 -8.80 -0.41 -9.42
CA VAL A 7 -9.49 -1.34 -8.51
C VAL A 7 -9.86 -2.70 -9.13
N ASN A 8 -9.63 -2.87 -10.44
CA ASN A 8 -9.98 -4.10 -11.17
C ASN A 8 -8.89 -5.17 -11.03
N ILE A 9 -8.61 -5.57 -9.82
CA ILE A 9 -7.63 -6.60 -9.46
C ILE A 9 -8.34 -7.87 -8.95
N SER A 10 -7.63 -8.99 -9.00
CA SER A 10 -8.12 -10.26 -8.46
C SER A 10 -6.97 -11.13 -7.96
N GLU A 11 -7.30 -12.13 -7.14
CA GLU A 11 -6.34 -13.13 -6.67
C GLU A 11 -5.57 -13.77 -7.83
N ASP A 12 -6.27 -14.20 -8.89
CA ASP A 12 -5.67 -14.80 -10.08
C ASP A 12 -4.71 -13.85 -10.80
N LEU A 13 -5.11 -12.57 -10.96
CA LEU A 13 -4.25 -11.57 -11.57
C LEU A 13 -2.96 -11.36 -10.76
N ILE A 14 -3.05 -11.23 -9.44
CA ILE A 14 -1.88 -11.02 -8.59
C ILE A 14 -0.94 -12.23 -8.64
N ARG A 15 -1.47 -13.45 -8.61
CA ARG A 15 -0.69 -14.68 -8.77
C ARG A 15 0.07 -14.71 -10.10
N LYS A 16 -0.59 -14.41 -11.22
CA LYS A 16 0.03 -14.32 -12.55
C LYS A 16 1.12 -13.25 -12.63
N GLN A 17 0.94 -12.10 -11.97
CA GLN A 17 1.98 -11.07 -11.90
C GLN A 17 3.20 -11.54 -11.10
N ALA A 18 2.99 -12.27 -10.01
CA ALA A 18 4.08 -12.86 -9.22
C ALA A 18 4.87 -13.90 -10.03
N GLU A 19 4.18 -14.78 -10.75
CA GLU A 19 4.81 -15.76 -11.66
C GLU A 19 5.60 -15.07 -12.78
N ALA A 20 5.01 -14.05 -13.41
CA ALA A 20 5.66 -13.30 -14.48
C ALA A 20 6.94 -12.60 -14.00
N LEU A 21 6.96 -12.09 -12.78
CA LEU A 21 8.14 -11.45 -12.20
C LEU A 21 9.29 -12.45 -12.03
N VAL A 22 8.99 -13.69 -11.67
CA VAL A 22 9.99 -14.76 -11.55
C VAL A 22 10.42 -15.27 -12.95
N THR A 23 9.47 -15.63 -13.80
CA THR A 23 9.75 -16.28 -15.09
C THR A 23 10.45 -15.37 -16.09
N ASN A 24 10.27 -14.05 -15.96
CA ASN A 24 10.95 -13.07 -16.80
C ASN A 24 12.31 -12.60 -16.22
N GLY A 25 12.81 -13.24 -15.16
CA GLY A 25 14.12 -12.93 -14.57
C GLY A 25 14.17 -11.63 -13.76
N LEU A 26 13.04 -10.97 -13.53
CA LEU A 26 12.98 -9.73 -12.74
C LEU A 26 13.34 -9.98 -11.27
N LYS A 27 12.97 -11.14 -10.72
CA LYS A 27 13.40 -11.55 -9.38
C LYS A 27 14.92 -11.60 -9.26
N ASP A 28 15.60 -12.19 -10.22
CA ASP A 28 17.07 -12.31 -10.24
C ASP A 28 17.75 -10.95 -10.42
N ALA A 29 17.06 -10.00 -11.08
CA ALA A 29 17.48 -8.61 -11.18
C ALA A 29 17.20 -7.77 -9.89
N GLY A 30 16.64 -8.39 -8.85
CA GLY A 30 16.41 -7.75 -7.54
C GLY A 30 15.03 -7.16 -7.31
N TYR A 31 14.07 -7.36 -8.22
CA TYR A 31 12.67 -6.99 -7.99
C TYR A 31 11.98 -8.05 -7.13
N LEU A 32 11.87 -7.78 -5.83
CA LEU A 32 11.45 -8.79 -4.85
C LEU A 32 10.01 -8.64 -4.35
N TYR A 33 9.34 -7.53 -4.65
CA TYR A 33 8.03 -7.25 -4.09
C TYR A 33 6.92 -7.35 -5.13
N ILE A 34 5.83 -8.00 -4.76
CA ILE A 34 4.52 -7.90 -5.42
C ILE A 34 3.61 -7.11 -4.49
N ASN A 35 3.21 -5.91 -4.92
CA ASN A 35 2.37 -5.02 -4.15
C ASN A 35 0.94 -5.05 -4.66
N VAL A 36 0.02 -5.51 -3.82
CA VAL A 36 -1.43 -5.40 -4.02
C VAL A 36 -1.84 -4.00 -3.61
N ASP A 37 -2.25 -3.19 -4.57
CA ASP A 37 -2.76 -1.83 -4.34
C ASP A 37 -4.26 -1.85 -4.02
N ASP A 38 -4.94 -0.72 -4.04
CA ASP A 38 -6.37 -0.59 -3.76
C ASP A 38 -7.24 -1.53 -4.63
N GLY A 39 -8.42 -1.89 -4.12
CA GLY A 39 -9.38 -2.77 -4.80
C GLY A 39 -9.54 -4.16 -4.18
N PHE A 40 -8.84 -4.50 -3.10
CA PHE A 40 -9.03 -5.79 -2.42
C PHE A 40 -10.06 -5.74 -1.28
N PHE A 41 -10.51 -4.57 -0.89
CA PHE A 41 -11.44 -4.36 0.22
C PHE A 41 -12.83 -4.94 -0.09
N GLY A 42 -13.43 -5.59 0.90
CA GLY A 42 -14.80 -6.06 0.86
C GLY A 42 -15.70 -5.24 1.77
N HIS A 43 -15.65 -5.53 3.05
CA HIS A 43 -16.44 -4.82 4.06
C HIS A 43 -15.79 -4.98 5.44
N ARG A 44 -16.17 -4.10 6.38
CA ARG A 44 -15.92 -4.32 7.80
C ARG A 44 -17.11 -5.03 8.41
N ASP A 45 -16.86 -6.03 9.26
CA ASP A 45 -17.92 -6.68 10.04
C ASP A 45 -18.33 -5.84 11.27
N GLU A 46 -19.25 -6.38 12.06
CA GLU A 46 -19.78 -5.71 13.27
C GLU A 46 -18.68 -5.43 14.33
N THR A 47 -17.55 -6.13 14.27
CA THR A 47 -16.40 -5.89 15.15
C THR A 47 -15.41 -4.86 14.58
N GLY A 48 -15.67 -4.36 13.39
CA GLY A 48 -14.79 -3.47 12.63
C GLY A 48 -13.68 -4.17 11.86
N LYS A 49 -13.61 -5.52 11.89
CA LYS A 49 -12.58 -6.29 11.19
C LYS A 49 -12.83 -6.22 9.68
N MET A 50 -11.76 -5.91 8.94
CA MET A 50 -11.78 -5.87 7.48
C MET A 50 -11.80 -7.26 6.88
N HIS A 51 -12.66 -7.46 5.88
CA HIS A 51 -12.70 -8.65 5.03
C HIS A 51 -12.29 -8.32 3.61
N ALA A 52 -11.66 -9.28 2.94
CA ALA A 52 -11.32 -9.17 1.52
C ALA A 52 -12.59 -9.19 0.65
N HIS A 53 -12.52 -8.55 -0.52
CA HIS A 53 -13.62 -8.54 -1.50
C HIS A 53 -13.95 -9.97 -1.97
N PRO A 54 -15.17 -10.49 -1.72
CA PRO A 54 -15.48 -11.91 -1.92
C PRO A 54 -15.39 -12.37 -3.39
N GLY A 55 -15.63 -11.47 -4.34
CA GLY A 55 -15.52 -11.80 -5.76
C GLY A 55 -14.11 -11.65 -6.33
N ARG A 56 -13.32 -10.70 -5.81
CA ARG A 56 -11.95 -10.45 -6.30
C ARG A 56 -10.93 -11.36 -5.60
N PHE A 57 -11.13 -11.64 -4.31
CA PHE A 57 -10.26 -12.45 -3.45
C PHE A 57 -11.09 -13.47 -2.65
N PRO A 58 -11.69 -14.46 -3.34
CA PRO A 58 -12.65 -15.40 -2.72
C PRO A 58 -12.03 -16.25 -1.60
N ASN A 59 -10.71 -16.47 -1.63
CA ASN A 59 -9.98 -17.22 -0.61
C ASN A 59 -9.36 -16.31 0.48
N GLY A 60 -9.63 -15.00 0.42
CA GLY A 60 -9.04 -14.00 1.31
C GLY A 60 -7.61 -13.60 0.93
N MET A 61 -6.99 -12.75 1.73
CA MET A 61 -5.67 -12.16 1.40
C MET A 61 -4.49 -13.02 1.87
N ARG A 62 -4.66 -13.87 2.89
CA ARG A 62 -3.58 -14.73 3.39
C ARG A 62 -3.08 -15.73 2.33
N PRO A 63 -3.91 -16.47 1.59
CA PRO A 63 -3.44 -17.36 0.52
C PRO A 63 -2.69 -16.64 -0.61
N VAL A 64 -2.95 -15.34 -0.82
CA VAL A 64 -2.22 -14.53 -1.81
C VAL A 64 -0.80 -14.25 -1.33
N SER A 65 -0.63 -13.80 -0.09
CA SER A 65 0.70 -13.56 0.49
C SER A 65 1.52 -14.85 0.58
N ASP A 66 0.92 -15.95 1.05
CA ASP A 66 1.58 -17.26 1.13
C ASP A 66 2.05 -17.75 -0.26
N TYR A 67 1.24 -17.53 -1.30
CA TYR A 67 1.63 -17.85 -2.67
C TYR A 67 2.83 -17.00 -3.15
N ILE A 68 2.79 -15.68 -2.91
CA ILE A 68 3.90 -14.78 -3.24
C ILE A 68 5.17 -15.24 -2.52
N HIS A 69 5.09 -15.58 -1.24
CA HIS A 69 6.22 -16.10 -0.45
C HIS A 69 6.75 -17.43 -0.99
N SER A 70 5.87 -18.33 -1.46
CA SER A 70 6.29 -19.62 -2.04
C SER A 70 7.18 -19.46 -3.28
N LEU A 71 7.08 -18.33 -3.98
CA LEU A 71 7.93 -17.96 -5.10
C LEU A 71 9.25 -17.29 -4.65
N GLY A 72 9.47 -17.15 -3.34
CA GLY A 72 10.62 -16.45 -2.77
C GLY A 72 10.57 -14.93 -2.99
N LEU A 73 9.37 -14.38 -3.13
CA LEU A 73 9.08 -12.95 -3.22
C LEU A 73 8.52 -12.43 -1.89
N LYS A 74 8.36 -11.13 -1.77
CA LYS A 74 7.74 -10.44 -0.65
C LYS A 74 6.40 -9.85 -1.06
N ALA A 75 5.44 -9.91 -0.16
CA ALA A 75 4.08 -9.44 -0.38
C ALA A 75 3.88 -8.03 0.18
N GLY A 76 3.36 -7.12 -0.63
CA GLY A 76 2.97 -5.79 -0.21
C GLY A 76 1.46 -5.58 -0.29
N ILE A 77 0.93 -4.76 0.62
CA ILE A 77 -0.48 -4.41 0.71
C ILE A 77 -0.65 -2.89 0.74
N TYR A 78 -1.87 -2.44 0.53
CA TYR A 78 -2.26 -1.03 0.49
C TYR A 78 -3.22 -0.70 1.63
N SER A 79 -3.21 0.55 2.09
CA SER A 79 -4.32 1.18 2.80
C SER A 79 -4.26 2.71 2.66
N ASP A 80 -5.28 3.40 3.19
CA ASP A 80 -5.33 4.86 3.29
C ASP A 80 -5.26 5.29 4.76
N ALA A 81 -4.63 6.41 5.00
CA ALA A 81 -4.49 7.00 6.32
C ALA A 81 -5.83 7.57 6.87
N GLY A 82 -6.83 7.80 6.02
CA GLY A 82 -8.16 8.26 6.37
C GLY A 82 -9.15 7.13 6.61
N ASP A 83 -10.42 7.46 6.45
CA ASP A 83 -11.56 6.54 6.54
C ASP A 83 -11.91 5.89 5.21
N ASN A 84 -11.68 6.59 4.09
CA ASN A 84 -11.98 6.16 2.73
C ASN A 84 -10.70 5.94 1.93
N THR A 85 -10.72 5.07 0.93
CA THR A 85 -9.57 4.81 0.06
C THR A 85 -9.57 5.70 -1.17
N CYS A 86 -8.43 5.82 -1.87
CA CYS A 86 -8.36 6.56 -3.13
C CYS A 86 -9.30 5.96 -4.19
N GLY A 87 -9.47 4.65 -4.23
CA GLY A 87 -10.38 3.97 -5.15
C GLY A 87 -11.85 4.37 -4.95
N SER A 88 -12.27 4.57 -3.69
CA SER A 88 -13.62 5.05 -3.42
C SER A 88 -13.83 6.52 -3.82
N ILE A 89 -12.77 7.33 -3.74
CA ILE A 89 -12.86 8.78 -4.02
C ILE A 89 -12.70 9.08 -5.51
N TYR A 90 -11.87 8.33 -6.24
CA TYR A 90 -11.51 8.65 -7.62
C TYR A 90 -11.96 7.63 -8.66
N ASP A 91 -12.30 6.40 -8.25
CA ASP A 91 -12.71 5.29 -9.15
C ASP A 91 -14.09 4.73 -8.78
N ASP A 92 -14.87 5.42 -7.95
CA ASP A 92 -16.23 5.05 -7.53
C ASP A 92 -16.33 3.63 -6.93
N ASP A 93 -15.25 3.10 -6.34
CA ASP A 93 -15.28 1.78 -5.69
C ASP A 93 -15.98 1.88 -4.31
N ALA A 94 -17.25 1.49 -4.28
CA ALA A 94 -18.04 1.48 -3.05
C ALA A 94 -17.42 0.65 -1.92
N ASN A 95 -16.58 -0.34 -2.23
CA ASN A 95 -15.91 -1.17 -1.22
C ASN A 95 -14.76 -0.44 -0.52
N GLY A 96 -14.26 0.65 -1.08
CA GLY A 96 -13.25 1.49 -0.46
C GLY A 96 -13.82 2.47 0.59
N VAL A 97 -15.14 2.65 0.64
CA VAL A 97 -15.79 3.52 1.63
C VAL A 97 -15.71 2.88 3.02
N GLY A 98 -15.20 3.63 4.00
CA GLY A 98 -15.00 3.14 5.37
C GLY A 98 -13.92 2.07 5.51
N SER A 99 -13.09 1.84 4.47
CA SER A 99 -12.06 0.80 4.45
C SER A 99 -10.66 1.29 4.82
N GLY A 100 -10.50 2.59 5.03
CA GLY A 100 -9.23 3.18 5.49
C GLY A 100 -8.94 2.90 6.97
N LEU A 101 -7.75 3.31 7.40
CA LEU A 101 -7.20 2.99 8.73
C LEU A 101 -7.77 3.83 9.88
N TYR A 102 -8.42 4.96 9.58
CA TYR A 102 -8.83 5.91 10.62
C TYR A 102 -9.81 5.29 11.61
N GLY A 103 -9.37 5.19 12.88
CA GLY A 103 -10.12 4.53 13.96
C GLY A 103 -9.95 3.00 14.04
N HIS A 104 -9.17 2.39 13.12
CA HIS A 104 -8.94 0.94 13.07
C HIS A 104 -7.46 0.56 12.99
N GLU A 105 -6.56 1.50 13.27
CA GLU A 105 -5.12 1.36 12.99
C GLU A 105 -4.53 0.07 13.54
N GLN A 106 -4.73 -0.20 14.82
CA GLN A 106 -4.13 -1.38 15.45
C GLN A 106 -4.75 -2.68 14.93
N GLN A 107 -6.09 -2.71 14.81
CA GLN A 107 -6.81 -3.89 14.32
C GLN A 107 -6.38 -4.25 12.90
N ASP A 108 -6.28 -3.26 12.03
CA ASP A 108 -5.90 -3.48 10.64
C ASP A 108 -4.42 -3.84 10.48
N MET A 109 -3.52 -3.24 11.28
CA MET A 109 -2.11 -3.62 11.23
C MET A 109 -1.89 -5.04 11.75
N ASP A 110 -2.58 -5.48 12.79
CA ASP A 110 -2.54 -6.86 13.23
C ASP A 110 -3.09 -7.81 12.15
N LEU A 111 -4.19 -7.44 11.50
CA LEU A 111 -4.77 -8.21 10.41
C LEU A 111 -3.82 -8.31 9.20
N TYR A 112 -3.34 -7.19 8.67
CA TYR A 112 -2.55 -7.17 7.44
C TYR A 112 -1.17 -7.77 7.63
N LEU A 113 -0.49 -7.45 8.73
CA LEU A 113 0.91 -7.80 8.92
C LEU A 113 1.10 -9.14 9.65
N LYS A 114 0.17 -9.55 10.51
CA LYS A 114 0.26 -10.82 11.25
C LYS A 114 -0.67 -11.88 10.66
N GLU A 115 -1.98 -11.62 10.57
CA GLU A 115 -2.92 -12.62 10.10
C GLU A 115 -2.75 -12.88 8.59
N TRP A 116 -2.65 -11.83 7.77
CA TRP A 116 -2.45 -11.94 6.32
C TRP A 116 -0.98 -12.01 5.91
N ASN A 117 -0.05 -11.74 6.83
CA ASN A 117 1.40 -11.93 6.68
C ASN A 117 2.03 -11.15 5.53
N TYR A 118 1.69 -9.87 5.39
CA TYR A 118 2.32 -8.98 4.42
C TYR A 118 3.61 -8.35 4.98
N ASP A 119 4.59 -8.06 4.09
CA ASP A 119 5.94 -7.56 4.42
C ASP A 119 6.12 -6.08 4.14
N PHE A 120 5.18 -5.49 3.43
CA PHE A 120 5.22 -4.10 2.99
C PHE A 120 3.82 -3.51 3.03
N ILE A 121 3.72 -2.25 3.44
CA ILE A 121 2.47 -1.51 3.35
C ILE A 121 2.68 -0.14 2.70
N LYS A 122 1.90 0.15 1.67
CA LYS A 122 1.70 1.49 1.12
C LYS A 122 0.53 2.14 1.84
N ILE A 123 0.76 3.34 2.37
CA ILE A 123 -0.28 4.12 3.06
C ILE A 123 -0.51 5.39 2.28
N ASP A 124 -1.67 5.49 1.66
CA ASP A 124 -2.14 6.65 0.92
C ASP A 124 -2.77 7.70 1.84
N TYR A 125 -3.17 8.84 1.29
CA TYR A 125 -3.66 9.98 2.07
C TYR A 125 -4.93 10.60 1.50
N CYS A 126 -5.72 9.88 0.71
CA CYS A 126 -6.92 10.39 0.06
C CYS A 126 -8.00 10.73 1.09
N GLY A 127 -8.43 9.76 1.88
CA GLY A 127 -9.44 9.94 2.92
C GLY A 127 -8.94 10.83 4.07
N ALA A 128 -7.67 10.71 4.45
CA ALA A 128 -7.10 11.58 5.47
C ALA A 128 -7.09 13.05 5.07
N LYS A 129 -6.89 13.35 3.79
CA LYS A 129 -6.98 14.70 3.24
C LYS A 129 -8.40 15.24 3.29
N GLU A 130 -9.41 14.42 2.96
CA GLU A 130 -10.82 14.81 3.06
C GLU A 130 -11.24 15.13 4.49
N LEU A 131 -10.72 14.38 5.45
CA LEU A 131 -10.94 14.62 6.89
C LEU A 131 -10.11 15.77 7.43
N GLY A 132 -9.21 16.37 6.66
CA GLY A 132 -8.33 17.46 7.10
C GLY A 132 -7.35 17.06 8.20
N LEU A 133 -6.93 15.79 8.24
CA LEU A 133 -6.01 15.29 9.26
C LEU A 133 -4.60 15.85 9.06
N GLU A 134 -3.86 15.99 10.15
CA GLU A 134 -2.47 16.44 10.12
C GLU A 134 -1.55 15.26 9.78
N GLU A 135 -0.69 15.44 8.75
CA GLU A 135 0.06 14.34 8.12
C GLU A 135 1.03 13.64 9.07
N GLU A 136 1.96 14.38 9.68
CA GLU A 136 2.99 13.80 10.53
C GLU A 136 2.37 13.04 11.72
N LYS A 137 1.39 13.64 12.37
CA LYS A 137 0.66 13.02 13.47
C LYS A 137 -0.06 11.75 13.01
N ARG A 138 -0.68 11.80 11.83
CA ARG A 138 -1.44 10.67 11.30
C ARG A 138 -0.54 9.48 10.99
N TYR A 139 0.57 9.71 10.26
CA TYR A 139 1.55 8.67 9.98
C TYR A 139 2.25 8.17 11.25
N THR A 140 2.49 9.03 12.25
CA THR A 140 3.02 8.61 13.57
C THR A 140 2.10 7.58 14.21
N THR A 141 0.80 7.84 14.30
CA THR A 141 -0.19 6.91 14.87
C THR A 141 -0.17 5.56 14.15
N ILE A 142 -0.13 5.57 12.81
CA ILE A 142 -0.08 4.34 12.01
C ILE A 142 1.23 3.57 12.24
N CYS A 143 2.37 4.27 12.26
CA CYS A 143 3.67 3.65 12.53
C CYS A 143 3.75 3.06 13.94
N GLU A 144 3.08 3.66 14.93
CA GLU A 144 2.94 3.09 16.28
C GLU A 144 2.14 1.80 16.25
N ALA A 145 1.02 1.76 15.53
CA ALA A 145 0.25 0.53 15.36
C ALA A 145 1.06 -0.57 14.68
N ILE A 146 1.87 -0.25 13.65
CA ILE A 146 2.77 -1.21 13.00
C ILE A 146 3.80 -1.73 14.01
N ARG A 147 4.45 -0.87 14.80
CA ARG A 147 5.41 -1.28 15.83
C ARG A 147 4.78 -2.21 16.88
N ASN A 148 3.57 -1.91 17.28
CA ASN A 148 2.83 -2.71 18.27
C ASN A 148 2.49 -4.12 17.77
N THR A 149 2.52 -4.38 16.45
CA THR A 149 2.39 -5.76 15.91
C THR A 149 3.57 -6.64 16.29
N GLY A 150 4.72 -6.07 16.66
CA GLY A 150 5.98 -6.77 16.89
C GLY A 150 6.74 -7.16 15.62
N ARG A 151 6.20 -6.85 14.41
CA ARG A 151 6.87 -7.08 13.13
C ARG A 151 7.90 -5.97 12.87
N THR A 152 9.18 -6.31 12.90
CA THR A 152 10.31 -5.37 12.67
C THR A 152 10.82 -5.39 11.23
N ASP A 153 10.35 -6.32 10.43
CA ASP A 153 10.76 -6.58 9.04
C ASP A 153 9.86 -5.91 8.00
N VAL A 154 8.79 -5.23 8.43
CA VAL A 154 7.82 -4.57 7.54
C VAL A 154 8.40 -3.28 6.98
N SER A 155 8.28 -3.11 5.67
CA SER A 155 8.61 -1.87 4.97
C SER A 155 7.40 -0.97 4.81
N ILE A 156 7.54 0.31 5.15
CA ILE A 156 6.46 1.30 5.06
C ILE A 156 6.76 2.22 3.88
N ASN A 157 5.74 2.53 3.08
CA ASN A 157 5.75 3.54 2.03
C ASN A 157 4.71 4.62 2.31
N ILE A 158 5.14 5.86 2.43
CA ILE A 158 4.26 7.03 2.59
C ILE A 158 3.88 7.56 1.21
N CYS A 159 2.57 7.64 0.94
CA CYS A 159 2.04 8.10 -0.35
C CYS A 159 1.11 9.32 -0.17
N ARG A 160 1.65 10.53 -0.39
CA ARG A 160 0.87 11.78 -0.32
C ARG A 160 1.11 12.72 -1.51
N TRP A 161 1.68 12.21 -2.60
CA TRP A 161 1.92 12.90 -3.89
C TRP A 161 2.85 14.12 -3.85
N ALA A 162 3.53 14.34 -2.74
CA ALA A 162 4.58 15.34 -2.57
C ALA A 162 5.62 14.84 -1.56
N PHE A 163 6.73 15.55 -1.41
CA PHE A 163 7.69 15.26 -0.35
C PHE A 163 7.02 15.50 1.02
N PRO A 164 6.94 14.47 1.87
CA PRO A 164 6.16 14.56 3.11
C PRO A 164 6.82 15.42 4.20
N GLY A 165 8.12 15.63 4.12
CA GLY A 165 8.89 16.37 5.13
C GLY A 165 10.05 15.55 5.69
N THR A 166 10.84 16.19 6.54
CA THR A 166 12.05 15.60 7.13
C THR A 166 11.77 14.44 8.08
N TRP A 167 10.57 14.41 8.66
CA TRP A 167 10.11 13.38 9.59
C TRP A 167 9.93 11.99 8.93
N ALA A 168 9.67 11.96 7.61
CA ALA A 168 9.36 10.72 6.90
C ALA A 168 10.49 9.69 6.97
N LYS A 169 11.76 10.12 6.97
CA LYS A 169 12.93 9.23 7.05
C LYS A 169 13.00 8.41 8.35
N ASP A 170 12.39 8.90 9.42
CA ASP A 170 12.39 8.25 10.73
C ASP A 170 11.20 7.29 10.90
N MET A 171 10.22 7.37 9.99
CA MET A 171 8.99 6.57 10.01
C MET A 171 8.93 5.51 8.92
N ALA A 172 9.45 5.80 7.73
CA ALA A 172 9.25 4.96 6.55
C ALA A 172 10.55 4.68 5.80
N ARG A 173 10.56 3.57 5.07
CA ARG A 173 11.68 3.18 4.20
C ARG A 173 11.65 3.88 2.86
N SER A 174 10.47 4.28 2.41
CA SER A 174 10.27 4.99 1.14
C SER A 174 9.05 5.90 1.20
N TRP A 175 9.03 6.89 0.33
CA TRP A 175 7.89 7.81 0.19
C TRP A 175 7.77 8.37 -1.22
N ARG A 176 6.60 8.83 -1.55
CA ARG A 176 6.33 9.56 -2.77
C ARG A 176 6.83 11.00 -2.65
N ILE A 177 7.33 11.54 -3.73
CA ILE A 177 7.81 12.93 -3.81
C ILE A 177 7.01 13.78 -4.80
N SER A 178 6.08 13.17 -5.54
CA SER A 178 5.34 13.81 -6.61
C SER A 178 4.03 13.05 -6.89
N SER A 179 3.18 13.60 -7.74
CA SER A 179 2.02 12.93 -8.32
C SER A 179 2.42 11.64 -9.08
N ASP A 180 1.42 10.84 -9.47
CA ASP A 180 1.63 9.57 -10.16
C ASP A 180 2.40 9.73 -11.47
N ILE A 181 3.33 8.82 -11.70
CA ILE A 181 4.07 8.75 -12.95
C ILE A 181 3.14 8.33 -14.10
N ARG A 182 3.31 8.96 -15.24
CA ARG A 182 2.62 8.60 -16.47
C ARG A 182 3.64 8.16 -17.53
N PRO A 183 3.28 7.28 -18.50
CA PRO A 183 4.21 6.75 -19.50
C PRO A 183 4.53 7.80 -20.57
N ARG A 184 5.12 8.91 -20.17
CA ARG A 184 5.59 10.00 -21.02
C ARG A 184 6.82 10.67 -20.40
N TRP A 185 7.77 11.08 -21.24
CA TRP A 185 9.03 11.68 -20.81
C TRP A 185 8.86 12.91 -19.92
N SER A 186 7.89 13.79 -20.23
CA SER A 186 7.61 14.97 -19.41
C SER A 186 7.25 14.63 -17.97
N SER A 187 6.54 13.52 -17.72
CA SER A 187 6.21 13.05 -16.38
C SER A 187 7.46 12.52 -15.65
N VAL A 188 8.26 11.71 -16.35
CA VAL A 188 9.54 11.19 -15.79
C VAL A 188 10.48 12.34 -15.45
N LYS A 189 10.69 13.28 -16.38
CA LYS A 189 11.54 14.46 -16.18
C LYS A 189 11.09 15.28 -14.98
N HIS A 190 9.80 15.56 -14.86
CA HIS A 190 9.24 16.30 -13.73
C HIS A 190 9.56 15.63 -12.38
N ILE A 191 9.46 14.31 -12.30
CA ILE A 191 9.78 13.57 -11.06
C ILE A 191 11.28 13.61 -10.76
N ILE A 192 12.13 13.47 -11.79
CA ILE A 192 13.59 13.62 -11.64
C ILE A 192 13.92 15.02 -11.10
N GLU A 193 13.35 16.08 -11.67
CA GLU A 193 13.57 17.46 -11.21
C GLU A 193 13.15 17.66 -9.75
N LYS A 194 12.03 17.05 -9.31
CA LYS A 194 11.62 17.06 -7.90
C LYS A 194 12.63 16.37 -6.98
N ASN A 195 13.33 15.35 -7.47
CA ASN A 195 14.29 14.58 -6.67
C ASN A 195 15.67 15.25 -6.55
N LEU A 196 16.01 16.22 -7.40
CA LEU A 196 17.36 16.81 -7.46
C LEU A 196 17.86 17.35 -6.11
N TYR A 197 16.98 17.83 -5.26
CA TYR A 197 17.32 18.45 -3.97
C TYR A 197 17.09 17.52 -2.76
N LEU A 198 16.73 16.25 -3.01
CA LEU A 198 16.36 15.31 -1.97
C LEU A 198 17.43 14.23 -1.69
N SER A 199 18.65 14.41 -2.21
CA SER A 199 19.74 13.42 -2.07
C SER A 199 20.10 13.10 -0.61
N ALA A 200 19.96 14.07 0.30
CA ALA A 200 20.20 13.85 1.74
C ALA A 200 19.19 12.89 2.39
N TYR A 201 18.09 12.57 1.71
CA TYR A 201 17.05 11.65 2.18
C TYR A 201 17.08 10.31 1.45
N GLY A 202 17.97 10.13 0.46
CA GLY A 202 18.24 8.85 -0.18
C GLY A 202 18.97 7.91 0.79
N ARG A 203 18.56 6.61 0.78
CA ARG A 203 19.22 5.55 1.55
C ARG A 203 19.78 4.50 0.60
#